data_a06460cac48ebb18e60514ab9d89a179
#
_entry.id   a06460cac48ebb18e60514ab9d89a179
#
_cell.length_a   1.000
_cell.length_b   1.000
_cell.length_c   1.000
_cell.angle_alpha   90.00
_cell.angle_beta   90.00
_cell.angle_gamma   90.00
#
_symmetry.space_group_name_H-M   'P 1'
#
loop_
_entity.id
_entity.type
_entity.pdbx_description
1 polymer ?
#
loop_
_entity_poly.entity_id
_entity_poly.type
_entity_poly.pdbx_seq_one_letter_code
_entity_poly.pdbx_strand_id
1 'polypeptide(L)'
;MKTNRRRFLQAAAWAGGVSAVLAQAGCRSLSGGPVRCGGSMAGFRAPPLERIRVGIIGIGARGTGFVRRLSDLPDVEVRALCDVREERVARESKALVEKGKPAPAAYVGSEQIWRELCESKEVDVVYVVTPWLWHAPMALHALACGKHVGVEVPAAMTVADCWRLVDAAEAARRHCMILENCCYGNNELFALNLCRKGVLGDLIHGEAGYIHYTGKSYLEEDPTDEKGGQWRQRWYKQHTGNAYPTHGLGPVCQWMGLNRGDRMDALTSMSSAPYTRNRAVAEKYGKESPQARDAYKMGDINTSIIRTRRGRTIVVQFDTTNPRPYSRINMIQG
;
A
#
# COMPACT_ATOMS: atom_id res chain seq x y z
N MET A 1 -30.13 -5.29 -16.57
CA MET A 1 -29.76 -6.45 -15.74
C MET A 1 -28.72 -6.01 -14.71
N LYS A 2 -29.08 -6.01 -13.43
CA LYS A 2 -28.16 -5.68 -12.34
C LYS A 2 -27.28 -6.94 -12.07
N THR A 3 -26.08 -6.98 -12.62
CA THR A 3 -25.09 -8.01 -12.25
C THR A 3 -24.61 -7.72 -10.84
N ASN A 4 -25.00 -8.54 -9.91
CA ASN A 4 -24.61 -8.46 -8.51
C ASN A 4 -23.10 -8.77 -8.41
N ARG A 5 -22.37 -7.96 -7.63
CA ARG A 5 -20.93 -8.08 -7.25
C ARG A 5 -20.49 -9.54 -6.98
N ARG A 6 -21.37 -10.35 -6.41
CA ARG A 6 -21.17 -11.79 -6.14
C ARG A 6 -21.13 -12.68 -7.38
N ARG A 7 -21.95 -12.39 -8.43
CA ARG A 7 -21.98 -13.21 -9.64
C ARG A 7 -20.73 -13.07 -10.50
N PHE A 8 -20.11 -11.90 -10.51
CA PHE A 8 -18.85 -11.68 -11.20
C PHE A 8 -17.70 -12.48 -10.55
N LEU A 9 -17.66 -12.56 -9.22
CA LEU A 9 -16.65 -13.34 -8.49
C LEU A 9 -16.86 -14.86 -8.62
N GLN A 10 -18.10 -15.32 -8.71
CA GLN A 10 -18.40 -16.73 -8.96
C GLN A 10 -18.00 -17.17 -10.37
N ALA A 11 -18.16 -16.33 -11.38
CA ALA A 11 -17.75 -16.63 -12.76
C ALA A 11 -16.22 -16.71 -12.92
N ALA A 12 -15.46 -15.90 -12.15
CA ALA A 12 -13.99 -15.95 -12.14
C ALA A 12 -13.42 -17.19 -11.42
N ALA A 13 -14.15 -17.77 -10.47
CA ALA A 13 -13.73 -18.96 -9.72
C ALA A 13 -13.85 -20.26 -10.52
N TRP A 14 -14.60 -20.28 -11.63
CA TRP A 14 -14.79 -21.47 -12.48
C TRP A 14 -13.75 -21.63 -13.59
N ALA A 15 -12.89 -20.64 -13.81
CA ALA A 15 -11.90 -20.64 -14.89
C ALA A 15 -10.47 -21.03 -14.48
N GLY A 16 -10.22 -21.38 -13.23
CA GLY A 16 -8.87 -21.74 -12.78
C GLY A 16 -8.89 -22.72 -11.60
N GLY A 17 -8.77 -24.01 -11.89
CA GLY A 17 -8.56 -25.02 -10.86
C GLY A 17 -7.16 -24.89 -10.27
N VAL A 18 -7.05 -24.47 -9.01
CA VAL A 18 -5.85 -24.61 -8.19
C VAL A 18 -6.28 -25.14 -6.83
N SER A 19 -5.79 -26.33 -6.51
CA SER A 19 -5.97 -27.01 -5.22
C SER A 19 -5.35 -26.19 -4.09
N ALA A 20 -6.14 -25.85 -3.08
CA ALA A 20 -5.69 -25.20 -1.87
C ALA A 20 -5.16 -26.23 -0.88
N VAL A 21 -3.88 -26.15 -0.53
CA VAL A 21 -3.34 -26.73 0.70
C VAL A 21 -3.30 -25.65 1.76
N LEU A 22 -4.22 -25.70 2.71
CA LEU A 22 -4.21 -24.85 3.93
C LEU A 22 -3.63 -25.69 5.07
N ALA A 23 -2.43 -25.33 5.51
CA ALA A 23 -1.82 -25.85 6.74
C ALA A 23 -2.44 -25.16 7.96
N GLN A 24 -2.83 -25.96 8.93
CA GLN A 24 -3.46 -25.56 10.19
C GLN A 24 -2.47 -24.92 11.15
N ALA A 25 -2.82 -23.77 11.71
CA ALA A 25 -2.38 -23.34 13.01
C ALA A 25 -3.46 -22.40 13.62
N GLY A 26 -4.05 -22.87 14.67
CA GLY A 26 -4.63 -22.17 15.83
C GLY A 26 -5.61 -21.00 15.72
N CYS A 27 -6.14 -20.64 14.55
CA CYS A 27 -7.32 -19.80 14.45
C CYS A 27 -8.49 -20.67 13.98
N ARG A 28 -9.64 -20.55 14.62
CA ARG A 28 -10.85 -21.33 14.28
C ARG A 28 -11.04 -21.34 12.79
N SER A 29 -11.06 -22.55 12.22
CA SER A 29 -11.24 -22.81 10.79
C SER A 29 -12.47 -22.07 10.28
N LEU A 30 -12.28 -21.22 9.27
CA LEU A 30 -13.36 -20.74 8.43
C LEU A 30 -13.78 -21.92 7.53
N SER A 31 -14.56 -22.85 8.07
CA SER A 31 -15.25 -23.90 7.31
C SER A 31 -16.28 -23.23 6.40
N GLY A 32 -16.21 -23.54 5.12
CA GLY A 32 -16.92 -23.00 3.99
C GLY A 32 -18.43 -22.85 4.13
N GLY A 33 -18.86 -21.71 4.66
CA GLY A 33 -20.15 -21.11 4.39
C GLY A 33 -19.93 -19.77 3.67
N PRO A 34 -20.92 -19.23 2.95
CA PRO A 34 -20.79 -17.88 2.41
C PRO A 34 -20.47 -16.95 3.58
N VAL A 35 -19.27 -16.32 3.54
CA VAL A 35 -18.90 -15.30 4.52
C VAL A 35 -20.01 -14.26 4.46
N ARG A 36 -20.83 -14.16 5.53
CA ARG A 36 -21.75 -13.04 5.69
C ARG A 36 -20.86 -11.82 5.86
N CYS A 37 -20.74 -11.03 4.80
CA CYS A 37 -20.06 -9.74 4.86
C CYS A 37 -20.63 -9.00 6.07
N GLY A 38 -19.78 -8.64 7.02
CA GLY A 38 -20.13 -7.68 8.05
C GLY A 38 -20.71 -6.45 7.33
N GLY A 39 -21.68 -5.77 7.93
CA GLY A 39 -22.32 -4.63 7.27
C GLY A 39 -21.31 -3.56 6.86
N SER A 40 -21.70 -2.71 5.88
CA SER A 40 -20.86 -1.62 5.37
C SER A 40 -20.12 -0.87 6.48
N MET A 41 -18.86 -0.53 6.23
CA MET A 41 -18.07 0.33 7.11
C MET A 41 -18.35 1.83 6.92
N ALA A 42 -19.27 2.19 6.03
CA ALA A 42 -19.68 3.59 5.86
C ALA A 42 -20.31 4.12 7.16
N GLY A 43 -19.72 5.19 7.70
CA GLY A 43 -20.14 5.77 8.98
C GLY A 43 -19.71 4.96 10.23
N PHE A 44 -18.96 3.88 10.09
CA PHE A 44 -18.42 3.16 11.23
C PHE A 44 -17.50 4.05 12.05
N ARG A 45 -17.70 4.03 13.37
CA ARG A 45 -16.85 4.68 14.37
C ARG A 45 -16.47 3.66 15.43
N ALA A 46 -15.19 3.51 15.67
CA ALA A 46 -14.71 2.74 16.81
C ALA A 46 -15.04 3.49 18.12
N PRO A 47 -15.21 2.80 19.24
CA PRO A 47 -15.27 3.45 20.54
C PRO A 47 -14.02 4.33 20.77
N PRO A 48 -14.18 5.50 21.39
CA PRO A 48 -13.03 6.36 21.69
C PRO A 48 -12.10 5.68 22.69
N LEU A 49 -10.79 5.91 22.51
CA LEU A 49 -9.75 5.48 23.45
C LEU A 49 -9.08 6.72 24.04
N GLU A 50 -8.82 6.71 25.33
CA GLU A 50 -8.05 7.79 25.99
C GLU A 50 -6.61 7.84 25.46
N ARG A 51 -6.06 6.68 25.14
CA ARG A 51 -4.73 6.52 24.56
C ARG A 51 -4.72 5.41 23.53
N ILE A 52 -4.10 5.67 22.39
CA ILE A 52 -3.97 4.72 21.28
C ILE A 52 -2.61 4.03 21.37
N ARG A 53 -2.62 2.71 21.59
CA ARG A 53 -1.41 1.89 21.68
C ARG A 53 -1.07 1.33 20.29
N VAL A 54 0.09 1.74 19.76
CA VAL A 54 0.49 1.46 18.38
C VAL A 54 1.61 0.42 18.34
N GLY A 55 1.44 -0.58 17.47
CA GLY A 55 2.49 -1.47 17.02
C GLY A 55 2.91 -1.12 15.58
N ILE A 56 4.21 -1.12 15.30
CA ILE A 56 4.74 -0.79 13.96
C ILE A 56 5.55 -1.98 13.45
N ILE A 57 5.18 -2.49 12.28
CA ILE A 57 5.87 -3.58 11.58
C ILE A 57 6.61 -3.02 10.38
N GLY A 58 7.94 -3.18 10.36
CA GLY A 58 8.85 -2.63 9.35
C GLY A 58 9.44 -1.29 9.77
N ILE A 59 10.65 -1.31 10.33
CA ILE A 59 11.40 -0.13 10.84
C ILE A 59 12.50 0.28 9.84
N GLY A 60 12.16 0.24 8.55
CA GLY A 60 12.98 0.81 7.48
C GLY A 60 12.91 2.35 7.47
N ALA A 61 13.40 2.99 6.40
CA ALA A 61 13.39 4.46 6.29
C ALA A 61 12.00 5.07 6.53
N ARG A 62 10.95 4.48 5.97
CA ARG A 62 9.58 4.94 6.14
C ARG A 62 9.05 4.67 7.55
N GLY A 63 9.27 3.46 8.09
CA GLY A 63 8.83 3.06 9.43
C GLY A 63 9.48 3.89 10.54
N THR A 64 10.77 4.18 10.45
CA THR A 64 11.47 5.12 11.34
C THR A 64 10.74 6.48 11.40
N GLY A 65 10.29 6.99 10.25
CA GLY A 65 9.51 8.22 10.19
C GLY A 65 8.15 8.13 10.90
N PHE A 66 7.50 6.95 10.87
CA PHE A 66 6.26 6.71 11.64
C PHE A 66 6.53 6.64 13.13
N VAL A 67 7.54 5.89 13.58
CA VAL A 67 7.92 5.80 15.00
C VAL A 67 8.07 7.21 15.60
N ARG A 68 8.84 8.06 14.94
CA ARG A 68 9.13 9.41 15.42
C ARG A 68 7.89 10.29 15.45
N ARG A 69 7.12 10.37 14.35
CA ARG A 69 5.92 11.22 14.28
C ARG A 69 4.81 10.77 15.20
N LEU A 70 4.56 9.47 15.32
CA LEU A 70 3.51 8.95 16.20
C LEU A 70 3.87 9.14 17.67
N SER A 71 5.16 9.03 18.04
CA SER A 71 5.60 9.27 19.41
C SER A 71 5.47 10.74 19.86
N ASP A 72 5.36 11.67 18.93
CA ASP A 72 5.19 13.10 19.22
C ASP A 72 3.71 13.48 19.43
N LEU A 73 2.76 12.58 19.11
CA LEU A 73 1.33 12.82 19.35
C LEU A 73 0.97 12.58 20.83
N PRO A 74 0.16 13.48 21.46
CA PRO A 74 -0.10 13.41 22.89
C PRO A 74 -0.86 12.15 23.33
N ASP A 75 -1.80 11.68 22.52
CA ASP A 75 -2.69 10.57 22.87
C ASP A 75 -2.26 9.25 22.21
N VAL A 76 -1.00 9.16 21.72
CA VAL A 76 -0.45 7.98 21.05
C VAL A 76 0.76 7.46 21.81
N GLU A 77 0.79 6.15 22.01
CA GLU A 77 1.91 5.44 22.61
C GLU A 77 2.43 4.37 21.66
N VAL A 78 3.70 4.43 21.28
CA VAL A 78 4.36 3.37 20.54
C VAL A 78 4.73 2.24 21.50
N ARG A 79 3.92 1.17 21.49
CA ARG A 79 4.04 0.05 22.43
C ARG A 79 4.87 -1.12 21.90
N ALA A 80 4.96 -1.25 20.58
CA ALA A 80 5.63 -2.40 19.96
C ALA A 80 6.31 -2.02 18.66
N LEU A 81 7.53 -2.52 18.44
CA LEU A 81 8.28 -2.38 17.20
C LEU A 81 8.67 -3.77 16.68
N CYS A 82 8.52 -3.98 15.37
CA CYS A 82 8.88 -5.22 14.70
C CYS A 82 9.68 -4.97 13.44
N ASP A 83 10.83 -5.62 13.30
CA ASP A 83 11.62 -5.69 12.04
C ASP A 83 12.45 -6.97 12.04
N VAL A 84 12.76 -7.50 10.87
CA VAL A 84 13.69 -8.63 10.70
C VAL A 84 15.14 -8.25 11.01
N ARG A 85 15.44 -6.96 11.06
CA ARG A 85 16.73 -6.39 11.46
C ARG A 85 16.64 -5.83 12.88
N GLU A 86 17.17 -6.57 13.82
CA GLU A 86 17.16 -6.23 15.24
C GLU A 86 17.77 -4.84 15.53
N GLU A 87 18.85 -4.49 14.84
CA GLU A 87 19.52 -3.20 15.00
C GLU A 87 18.63 -1.99 14.72
N ARG A 88 17.62 -2.15 13.85
CA ARG A 88 16.65 -1.08 13.57
C ARG A 88 15.69 -0.85 14.72
N VAL A 89 15.19 -1.94 15.30
CA VAL A 89 14.31 -1.91 16.47
C VAL A 89 15.04 -1.34 17.66
N ALA A 90 16.28 -1.82 17.94
CA ALA A 90 17.12 -1.34 19.03
C ALA A 90 17.39 0.18 18.92
N ARG A 91 17.73 0.66 17.72
CA ARG A 91 18.00 2.08 17.46
C ARG A 91 16.78 2.97 17.78
N GLU A 92 15.59 2.63 17.27
CA GLU A 92 14.39 3.44 17.48
C GLU A 92 13.85 3.30 18.92
N SER A 93 14.00 2.12 19.56
CA SER A 93 13.68 1.95 20.98
C SER A 93 14.54 2.85 21.86
N LYS A 94 15.87 2.88 21.62
CA LYS A 94 16.80 3.77 22.31
C LYS A 94 16.39 5.26 22.14
N ALA A 95 16.09 5.67 20.90
CA ALA A 95 15.70 7.04 20.60
C ALA A 95 14.39 7.45 21.30
N LEU A 96 13.45 6.53 21.48
CA LEU A 96 12.21 6.79 22.24
C LEU A 96 12.51 6.96 23.75
N VAL A 97 13.34 6.11 24.32
CA VAL A 97 13.73 6.20 25.73
C VAL A 97 14.49 7.52 26.00
N GLU A 98 15.41 7.91 25.12
CA GLU A 98 16.13 9.19 25.20
C GLU A 98 15.19 10.41 25.16
N LYS A 99 14.03 10.28 24.51
CA LYS A 99 12.95 11.27 24.52
C LYS A 99 12.03 11.19 25.75
N GLY A 100 12.34 10.33 26.74
CA GLY A 100 11.51 10.12 27.92
C GLY A 100 10.23 9.32 27.66
N LYS A 101 10.13 8.61 26.54
CA LYS A 101 9.00 7.72 26.24
C LYS A 101 9.26 6.31 26.80
N PRO A 102 8.21 5.53 27.11
CA PRO A 102 8.37 4.13 27.49
C PRO A 102 9.10 3.33 26.39
N ALA A 103 9.91 2.37 26.81
CA ALA A 103 10.53 1.42 25.89
C ALA A 103 9.45 0.54 25.25
N PRO A 104 9.36 0.46 23.93
CA PRO A 104 8.43 -0.43 23.25
C PRO A 104 8.88 -1.89 23.35
N ALA A 105 7.94 -2.83 23.33
CA ALA A 105 8.24 -4.25 23.18
C ALA A 105 8.90 -4.49 21.80
N ALA A 106 9.98 -5.28 21.79
CA ALA A 106 10.74 -5.62 20.59
C ALA A 106 10.32 -6.99 20.05
N TYR A 107 9.94 -7.05 18.78
CA TYR A 107 9.59 -8.27 18.05
C TYR A 107 10.61 -8.46 16.94
N VAL A 108 11.60 -9.33 17.17
CA VAL A 108 12.78 -9.55 16.29
C VAL A 108 13.14 -11.03 16.20
N GLY A 109 14.04 -11.39 15.32
CA GLY A 109 14.64 -12.75 15.27
C GLY A 109 13.96 -13.73 14.31
N SER A 110 12.78 -13.44 13.76
CA SER A 110 12.10 -14.30 12.80
C SER A 110 11.29 -13.48 11.77
N GLU A 111 11.21 -13.97 10.54
CA GLU A 111 10.34 -13.37 9.52
C GLU A 111 8.84 -13.45 9.87
N GLN A 112 8.45 -14.32 10.80
CA GLN A 112 7.05 -14.51 11.20
C GLN A 112 6.73 -13.85 12.55
N ILE A 113 7.70 -13.26 13.23
CA ILE A 113 7.54 -12.68 14.57
C ILE A 113 6.48 -11.56 14.62
N TRP A 114 6.21 -10.91 13.50
CA TRP A 114 5.16 -9.91 13.38
C TRP A 114 3.77 -10.42 13.77
N ARG A 115 3.52 -11.74 13.75
CA ARG A 115 2.26 -12.34 14.18
C ARG A 115 2.04 -12.14 15.68
N GLU A 116 3.08 -12.36 16.47
CA GLU A 116 3.03 -12.16 17.92
C GLU A 116 2.73 -10.70 18.28
N LEU A 117 3.31 -9.73 17.52
CA LEU A 117 2.94 -8.33 17.68
C LEU A 117 1.44 -8.11 17.41
N CYS A 118 0.87 -8.69 16.35
CA CYS A 118 -0.55 -8.58 16.05
C CYS A 118 -1.44 -9.23 17.12
N GLU A 119 -0.99 -10.30 17.76
CA GLU A 119 -1.70 -11.02 18.82
C GLU A 119 -1.61 -10.31 20.19
N SER A 120 -0.65 -9.40 20.36
CA SER A 120 -0.44 -8.68 21.62
C SER A 120 -1.68 -7.89 22.07
N LYS A 121 -2.07 -8.05 23.33
CA LYS A 121 -3.16 -7.28 23.95
C LYS A 121 -2.76 -5.84 24.27
N GLU A 122 -1.47 -5.51 24.17
CA GLU A 122 -0.92 -4.18 24.42
C GLU A 122 -0.96 -3.28 23.18
N VAL A 123 -1.53 -3.73 22.06
CA VAL A 123 -1.61 -3.01 20.80
C VAL A 123 -3.06 -2.90 20.34
N ASP A 124 -3.50 -1.69 20.03
CA ASP A 124 -4.84 -1.38 19.50
C ASP A 124 -4.81 -1.22 17.98
N VAL A 125 -3.74 -0.62 17.47
CA VAL A 125 -3.53 -0.28 16.04
C VAL A 125 -2.20 -0.81 15.56
N VAL A 126 -2.19 -1.50 14.44
CA VAL A 126 -0.98 -1.99 13.77
C VAL A 126 -0.71 -1.15 12.52
N TYR A 127 0.50 -0.57 12.44
CA TYR A 127 1.01 0.07 11.22
C TYR A 127 1.89 -0.92 10.47
N VAL A 128 1.49 -1.24 9.23
CA VAL A 128 2.24 -2.12 8.33
C VAL A 128 3.05 -1.27 7.35
N VAL A 129 4.39 -1.28 7.48
CA VAL A 129 5.33 -0.42 6.76
C VAL A 129 6.48 -1.26 6.16
N THR A 130 6.15 -2.43 5.69
CA THR A 130 7.07 -3.45 5.17
C THR A 130 7.19 -3.36 3.64
N PRO A 131 7.95 -4.23 2.96
CA PRO A 131 7.87 -4.41 1.51
C PRO A 131 6.46 -4.82 1.06
N TRP A 132 6.07 -4.41 -0.16
CA TRP A 132 4.71 -4.48 -0.70
C TRP A 132 4.01 -5.85 -0.58
N LEU A 133 4.75 -6.93 -0.79
CA LEU A 133 4.19 -8.29 -0.75
C LEU A 133 3.69 -8.69 0.66
N TRP A 134 4.18 -8.03 1.70
CA TRP A 134 3.79 -8.27 3.08
C TRP A 134 2.62 -7.44 3.56
N HIS A 135 2.23 -6.39 2.81
CA HIS A 135 1.18 -5.46 3.23
C HIS A 135 -0.15 -6.16 3.48
N ALA A 136 -0.70 -6.84 2.47
CA ALA A 136 -1.98 -7.51 2.62
C ALA A 136 -1.94 -8.68 3.61
N PRO A 137 -0.95 -9.61 3.59
CA PRO A 137 -0.87 -10.68 4.58
C PRO A 137 -0.84 -10.20 6.03
N MET A 138 -0.01 -9.18 6.33
CA MET A 138 0.10 -8.63 7.68
C MET A 138 -1.15 -7.87 8.11
N ALA A 139 -1.72 -7.05 7.21
CA ALA A 139 -2.96 -6.32 7.49
C ALA A 139 -4.15 -7.26 7.74
N LEU A 140 -4.28 -8.33 6.95
CA LEU A 140 -5.32 -9.34 7.13
C LEU A 140 -5.20 -10.06 8.47
N HIS A 141 -3.99 -10.43 8.87
CA HIS A 141 -3.77 -11.09 10.16
C HIS A 141 -4.05 -10.14 11.33
N ALA A 142 -3.60 -8.90 11.26
CA ALA A 142 -3.88 -7.90 12.29
C ALA A 142 -5.40 -7.65 12.45
N LEU A 143 -6.16 -7.58 11.34
CA LEU A 143 -7.62 -7.49 11.37
C LEU A 143 -8.24 -8.73 12.02
N ALA A 144 -7.76 -9.95 11.72
CA ALA A 144 -8.21 -11.18 12.34
C ALA A 144 -7.94 -11.23 13.85
N CYS A 145 -6.85 -10.59 14.29
CA CYS A 145 -6.54 -10.39 15.73
C CYS A 145 -7.31 -9.22 16.36
N GLY A 146 -8.28 -8.63 15.66
CA GLY A 146 -9.13 -7.55 16.16
C GLY A 146 -8.45 -6.20 16.25
N LYS A 147 -7.35 -5.96 15.55
CA LYS A 147 -6.63 -4.68 15.52
C LYS A 147 -7.18 -3.76 14.45
N HIS A 148 -7.12 -2.44 14.70
CA HIS A 148 -7.18 -1.45 13.64
C HIS A 148 -5.88 -1.47 12.84
N VAL A 149 -5.93 -1.15 11.55
CA VAL A 149 -4.77 -1.25 10.67
C VAL A 149 -4.57 0.03 9.85
N GLY A 150 -3.35 0.55 9.90
CA GLY A 150 -2.82 1.45 8.89
C GLY A 150 -1.82 0.70 8.01
N VAL A 151 -2.01 0.69 6.71
CA VAL A 151 -1.11 0.00 5.79
C VAL A 151 -0.51 0.96 4.78
N GLU A 152 0.82 0.94 4.62
CA GLU A 152 1.53 1.76 3.64
C GLU A 152 1.13 1.42 2.20
N VAL A 153 1.43 2.33 1.31
CA VAL A 153 1.09 2.23 -0.11
C VAL A 153 2.06 1.30 -0.88
N PRO A 154 1.52 0.49 -1.80
CA PRO A 154 0.12 0.17 -2.03
C PRO A 154 -0.42 -0.81 -0.97
N ALA A 155 -1.69 -0.70 -0.60
CA ALA A 155 -2.27 -1.56 0.44
C ALA A 155 -2.30 -3.04 0.02
N ALA A 156 -2.42 -3.32 -1.27
CA ALA A 156 -2.41 -4.67 -1.83
C ALA A 156 -1.82 -4.68 -3.24
N MET A 157 -1.29 -5.83 -3.66
CA MET A 157 -0.68 -6.02 -4.97
C MET A 157 -1.58 -6.82 -5.94
N THR A 158 -2.67 -7.41 -5.45
CA THR A 158 -3.63 -8.16 -6.27
C THR A 158 -5.05 -7.67 -6.03
N VAL A 159 -5.91 -7.83 -7.04
CA VAL A 159 -7.35 -7.51 -6.90
C VAL A 159 -8.00 -8.41 -5.84
N ALA A 160 -7.56 -9.65 -5.73
CA ALA A 160 -8.05 -10.59 -4.72
C ALA A 160 -7.75 -10.06 -3.30
N ASP A 161 -6.54 -9.57 -3.05
CA ASP A 161 -6.17 -9.02 -1.74
C ASP A 161 -6.90 -7.70 -1.44
N CYS A 162 -7.18 -6.87 -2.44
CA CYS A 162 -8.03 -5.68 -2.25
C CYS A 162 -9.42 -6.07 -1.69
N TRP A 163 -10.03 -7.12 -2.23
CA TRP A 163 -11.32 -7.62 -1.73
C TRP A 163 -11.20 -8.25 -0.35
N ARG A 164 -10.17 -9.07 -0.12
CA ARG A 164 -9.92 -9.69 1.19
C ARG A 164 -9.76 -8.65 2.30
N LEU A 165 -9.06 -7.55 2.04
CA LEU A 165 -8.89 -6.46 3.02
C LEU A 165 -10.24 -5.80 3.35
N VAL A 166 -11.08 -5.53 2.36
CA VAL A 166 -12.43 -4.98 2.57
C VAL A 166 -13.28 -5.94 3.40
N ASP A 167 -13.36 -7.21 2.98
CA ASP A 167 -14.16 -8.22 3.63
C ASP A 167 -13.68 -8.47 5.09
N ALA A 168 -12.36 -8.50 5.32
CA ALA A 168 -11.80 -8.66 6.65
C ALA A 168 -12.09 -7.45 7.56
N ALA A 169 -11.98 -6.24 7.05
CA ALA A 169 -12.30 -5.03 7.81
C ALA A 169 -13.80 -4.97 8.18
N GLU A 170 -14.69 -5.33 7.25
CA GLU A 170 -16.14 -5.42 7.47
C GLU A 170 -16.47 -6.51 8.52
N ALA A 171 -15.84 -7.70 8.42
CA ALA A 171 -16.07 -8.81 9.33
C ALA A 171 -15.55 -8.51 10.74
N ALA A 172 -14.35 -7.97 10.87
CA ALA A 172 -13.73 -7.65 12.14
C ALA A 172 -14.30 -6.38 12.80
N ARG A 173 -15.06 -5.55 12.06
CA ARG A 173 -15.48 -4.21 12.52
C ARG A 173 -14.30 -3.42 13.05
N ARG A 174 -13.23 -3.34 12.22
CA ARG A 174 -12.02 -2.57 12.50
C ARG A 174 -11.68 -1.66 11.32
N HIS A 175 -11.16 -0.49 11.61
CA HIS A 175 -10.63 0.40 10.57
C HIS A 175 -9.45 -0.27 9.87
N CYS A 176 -9.46 -0.27 8.55
CA CYS A 176 -8.34 -0.61 7.70
C CYS A 176 -8.13 0.56 6.72
N MET A 177 -7.05 1.29 6.91
CA MET A 177 -6.77 2.51 6.18
C MET A 177 -5.46 2.40 5.39
N ILE A 178 -5.52 2.71 4.09
CA ILE A 178 -4.29 2.95 3.31
C ILE A 178 -3.68 4.30 3.73
N LEU A 179 -2.38 4.32 4.00
CA LEU A 179 -1.66 5.50 4.47
C LEU A 179 -1.19 6.38 3.30
N GLU A 180 -2.11 6.71 2.39
CA GLU A 180 -1.83 7.56 1.23
C GLU A 180 -1.71 9.03 1.66
N ASN A 181 -0.50 9.44 2.00
CA ASN A 181 -0.21 10.78 2.53
C ASN A 181 -0.50 11.91 1.53
N CYS A 182 -0.44 11.64 0.22
CA CYS A 182 -0.65 12.66 -0.79
C CYS A 182 -2.10 13.17 -0.87
N CYS A 183 -3.04 12.46 -0.25
CA CYS A 183 -4.41 12.95 -0.12
C CYS A 183 -4.61 14.05 0.94
N TYR A 184 -3.60 14.27 1.79
CA TYR A 184 -3.72 15.12 2.98
C TYR A 184 -2.78 16.35 2.96
N GLY A 185 -2.14 16.62 1.81
CA GLY A 185 -1.40 17.86 1.60
C GLY A 185 -2.33 19.08 1.53
N ASN A 186 -1.85 20.24 1.92
CA ASN A 186 -2.67 21.48 1.95
C ASN A 186 -3.25 21.80 0.57
N ASN A 187 -2.49 21.63 -0.51
CA ASN A 187 -2.94 21.89 -1.87
C ASN A 187 -4.01 20.89 -2.30
N GLU A 188 -3.83 19.61 -2.00
CA GLU A 188 -4.78 18.55 -2.32
C GLU A 188 -6.10 18.72 -1.54
N LEU A 189 -6.02 19.11 -0.27
CA LEU A 189 -7.21 19.43 0.56
C LEU A 189 -7.89 20.71 0.09
N PHE A 190 -7.14 21.72 -0.34
CA PHE A 190 -7.70 22.93 -0.93
C PHE A 190 -8.47 22.62 -2.22
N ALA A 191 -7.86 21.87 -3.15
CA ALA A 191 -8.53 21.44 -4.38
C ALA A 191 -9.79 20.60 -4.09
N LEU A 192 -9.71 19.69 -3.08
CA LEU A 192 -10.88 18.92 -2.65
C LEU A 192 -12.02 19.83 -2.17
N ASN A 193 -11.71 20.90 -1.44
CA ASN A 193 -12.70 21.87 -0.97
C ASN A 193 -13.33 22.63 -2.15
N LEU A 194 -12.55 23.05 -3.14
CA LEU A 194 -13.06 23.70 -4.36
C LEU A 194 -14.03 22.77 -5.12
N CYS A 195 -13.63 21.51 -5.33
CA CYS A 195 -14.46 20.50 -5.98
C CYS A 195 -15.78 20.28 -5.22
N ARG A 196 -15.72 20.16 -3.89
CA ARG A 196 -16.91 19.95 -3.04
C ARG A 196 -17.86 21.15 -3.03
N LYS A 197 -17.33 22.36 -3.21
CA LYS A 197 -18.13 23.59 -3.32
C LYS A 197 -18.65 23.84 -4.73
N GLY A 198 -18.34 22.97 -5.70
CA GLY A 198 -18.79 23.11 -7.09
C GLY A 198 -18.14 24.27 -7.85
N VAL A 199 -17.00 24.81 -7.36
CA VAL A 199 -16.32 25.97 -7.99
C VAL A 199 -15.88 25.66 -9.42
N LEU A 200 -15.55 24.39 -9.70
CA LEU A 200 -15.13 23.92 -11.02
C LEU A 200 -16.29 23.41 -11.89
N GLY A 201 -17.53 23.51 -11.42
CA GLY A 201 -18.67 22.96 -12.15
C GLY A 201 -18.69 21.44 -12.16
N ASP A 202 -19.13 20.86 -13.29
CA ASP A 202 -19.15 19.42 -13.49
C ASP A 202 -17.76 18.90 -13.86
N LEU A 203 -17.15 18.16 -12.96
CA LEU A 203 -15.83 17.58 -13.18
C LEU A 203 -15.87 16.58 -14.34
N ILE A 204 -14.96 16.74 -15.31
CA ILE A 204 -14.92 15.96 -16.55
C ILE A 204 -13.63 15.16 -16.71
N HIS A 205 -12.50 15.69 -16.25
CA HIS A 205 -11.18 15.09 -16.46
C HIS A 205 -10.23 15.32 -15.29
N GLY A 206 -9.34 14.35 -15.04
CA GLY A 206 -8.24 14.48 -14.11
C GLY A 206 -6.95 13.86 -14.64
N GLU A 207 -5.81 14.41 -14.21
CA GLU A 207 -4.51 13.81 -14.47
C GLU A 207 -3.78 13.54 -13.16
N ALA A 208 -3.10 12.40 -13.13
CA ALA A 208 -2.40 11.86 -11.99
C ALA A 208 -1.05 11.29 -12.41
N GLY A 209 -0.08 11.28 -11.52
CA GLY A 209 1.20 10.66 -11.84
C GLY A 209 2.05 10.33 -10.61
N TYR A 210 3.03 9.50 -10.84
CA TYR A 210 4.18 9.32 -9.99
C TYR A 210 5.42 9.47 -10.86
N ILE A 211 5.83 10.72 -11.06
CA ILE A 211 7.02 11.09 -11.81
C ILE A 211 8.11 11.34 -10.78
N HIS A 212 8.98 10.37 -10.60
CA HIS A 212 9.98 10.41 -9.53
C HIS A 212 11.29 9.78 -10.01
N TYR A 213 12.17 10.58 -10.53
CA TYR A 213 13.50 10.11 -10.88
C TYR A 213 14.22 9.63 -9.61
N THR A 214 14.44 8.32 -9.53
CA THR A 214 15.11 7.70 -8.38
C THR A 214 16.62 7.57 -8.56
N GLY A 215 17.18 8.22 -9.59
CA GLY A 215 18.60 8.10 -9.92
C GLY A 215 18.94 6.68 -10.38
N LYS A 216 20.20 6.30 -10.17
CA LYS A 216 20.71 4.95 -10.45
C LYS A 216 20.77 4.07 -9.17
N SER A 217 19.95 4.36 -8.16
CA SER A 217 19.94 3.62 -6.89
C SER A 217 19.74 2.10 -7.07
N TYR A 218 19.06 1.69 -8.13
CA TYR A 218 18.93 0.28 -8.51
C TYR A 218 20.25 -0.40 -8.91
N LEU A 219 21.31 0.37 -9.15
CA LEU A 219 22.66 -0.14 -9.39
C LEU A 219 23.54 -0.15 -8.13
N GLU A 220 23.11 0.53 -7.07
CA GLU A 220 23.88 0.71 -5.83
C GLU A 220 23.46 -0.28 -4.74
N GLU A 221 22.26 -0.85 -4.87
CA GLU A 221 21.72 -1.79 -3.91
C GLU A 221 22.42 -3.16 -4.03
N ASP A 222 22.72 -3.77 -2.89
CA ASP A 222 23.32 -5.10 -2.81
C ASP A 222 22.29 -6.18 -3.24
N PRO A 223 22.52 -6.91 -4.34
CA PRO A 223 21.62 -7.98 -4.76
C PRO A 223 21.59 -9.17 -3.78
N THR A 224 22.54 -9.26 -2.86
CA THR A 224 22.64 -10.33 -1.85
C THR A 224 21.94 -9.95 -0.53
N ASP A 225 21.38 -8.73 -0.41
CA ASP A 225 20.65 -8.33 0.79
C ASP A 225 19.34 -9.11 0.90
N GLU A 226 19.41 -10.29 1.49
CA GLU A 226 18.27 -11.18 1.75
C GLU A 226 17.21 -10.54 2.67
N LYS A 227 17.62 -9.61 3.52
CA LYS A 227 16.74 -8.94 4.50
C LYS A 227 16.00 -7.70 3.95
N GLY A 228 15.86 -7.59 2.65
CA GLY A 228 14.84 -6.71 2.06
C GLY A 228 15.31 -5.49 1.27
N GLY A 229 16.63 -5.21 1.12
CA GLY A 229 17.13 -4.03 0.40
C GLY A 229 16.65 -3.94 -1.05
N GLN A 230 16.67 -5.05 -1.77
CA GLN A 230 16.38 -5.12 -3.21
C GLN A 230 14.93 -5.52 -3.57
N TRP A 231 14.00 -5.57 -2.63
CA TRP A 231 12.65 -6.09 -2.88
C TRP A 231 11.92 -5.37 -4.03
N ARG A 232 12.11 -4.04 -4.17
CA ARG A 232 11.49 -3.26 -5.24
C ARG A 232 12.11 -3.57 -6.60
N GLN A 233 13.42 -3.77 -6.67
CA GLN A 233 14.11 -4.15 -7.90
C GLN A 233 13.71 -5.55 -8.34
N ARG A 234 13.61 -6.51 -7.41
CA ARG A 234 13.07 -7.85 -7.70
C ARG A 234 11.65 -7.77 -8.27
N TRP A 235 10.80 -6.92 -7.71
CA TRP A 235 9.46 -6.66 -8.25
C TRP A 235 9.52 -6.13 -9.69
N TYR A 236 10.36 -5.15 -9.98
CA TYR A 236 10.51 -4.54 -11.31
C TYR A 236 11.09 -5.49 -12.36
N LYS A 237 11.84 -6.49 -11.97
CA LYS A 237 12.32 -7.57 -12.86
C LYS A 237 11.20 -8.54 -13.25
N GLN A 238 10.20 -8.70 -12.42
CA GLN A 238 9.13 -9.68 -12.61
C GLN A 238 7.86 -9.09 -13.23
N HIS A 239 7.63 -7.79 -13.06
CA HIS A 239 6.37 -7.11 -13.39
C HIS A 239 6.58 -5.89 -14.26
N THR A 240 5.51 -5.51 -14.98
CA THR A 240 5.41 -4.24 -15.73
C THR A 240 4.11 -3.53 -15.37
N GLY A 241 3.93 -2.29 -15.83
CA GLY A 241 2.75 -1.49 -15.55
C GLY A 241 3.02 -0.32 -14.60
N ASN A 242 1.98 0.25 -14.01
CA ASN A 242 2.10 1.31 -13.02
C ASN A 242 2.23 0.69 -11.62
N ALA A 243 3.45 0.66 -11.09
CA ALA A 243 3.72 0.06 -9.79
C ALA A 243 3.36 0.97 -8.59
N TYR A 244 3.10 2.26 -8.83
CA TYR A 244 2.87 3.22 -7.75
C TYR A 244 1.85 4.32 -8.10
N PRO A 245 0.58 3.97 -8.42
CA PRO A 245 -0.42 4.93 -8.88
C PRO A 245 -0.98 5.83 -7.79
N THR A 246 -0.92 5.41 -6.52
CA THR A 246 -1.73 5.97 -5.44
C THR A 246 -1.44 7.42 -5.12
N HIS A 247 -0.18 7.85 -5.20
CA HIS A 247 0.20 9.24 -4.87
C HIS A 247 -0.42 10.29 -5.80
N GLY A 248 -0.58 9.98 -7.08
CA GLY A 248 -1.29 10.86 -8.00
C GLY A 248 -2.79 10.58 -8.03
N LEU A 249 -3.15 9.30 -8.13
CA LEU A 249 -4.54 8.87 -8.32
C LEU A 249 -5.42 9.11 -7.08
N GLY A 250 -4.86 8.96 -5.87
CA GLY A 250 -5.60 9.13 -4.62
C GLY A 250 -6.28 10.48 -4.49
N PRO A 251 -5.58 11.62 -4.62
CA PRO A 251 -6.18 12.95 -4.62
C PRO A 251 -7.28 13.11 -5.69
N VAL A 252 -7.00 12.72 -6.94
CA VAL A 252 -7.97 12.80 -8.05
C VAL A 252 -9.23 11.97 -7.76
N CYS A 253 -9.08 10.77 -7.19
CA CYS A 253 -10.21 9.96 -6.77
C CYS A 253 -11.08 10.65 -5.70
N GLN A 254 -10.46 11.35 -4.76
CA GLN A 254 -11.19 12.11 -3.74
C GLN A 254 -11.91 13.32 -4.34
N TRP A 255 -11.27 14.06 -5.22
CA TRP A 255 -11.87 15.23 -5.91
C TRP A 255 -13.08 14.83 -6.76
N MET A 256 -12.98 13.73 -7.48
CA MET A 256 -14.07 13.19 -8.31
C MET A 256 -15.13 12.42 -7.52
N GLY A 257 -14.94 12.21 -6.21
CA GLY A 257 -15.89 11.44 -5.39
C GLY A 257 -16.00 9.97 -5.81
N LEU A 258 -14.89 9.35 -6.28
CA LEU A 258 -14.90 7.93 -6.63
C LEU A 258 -15.20 7.07 -5.40
N ASN A 259 -16.01 6.04 -5.61
CA ASN A 259 -16.65 5.20 -4.58
C ASN A 259 -17.62 5.94 -3.63
N ARG A 260 -17.95 7.20 -3.94
CA ARG A 260 -18.93 8.06 -3.25
C ARG A 260 -19.92 8.66 -4.23
N GLY A 261 -20.50 7.83 -5.10
CA GLY A 261 -21.46 8.24 -6.13
C GLY A 261 -20.95 8.13 -7.57
N ASP A 262 -19.65 7.87 -7.76
CA ASP A 262 -19.03 7.45 -9.01
C ASP A 262 -18.09 6.25 -8.78
N ARG A 263 -17.63 5.59 -9.83
CA ARG A 263 -16.68 4.48 -9.75
C ARG A 263 -15.90 4.33 -11.06
N MET A 264 -14.72 3.74 -10.99
CA MET A 264 -14.00 3.32 -12.19
C MET A 264 -14.79 2.25 -12.93
N ASP A 265 -14.85 2.36 -14.26
CA ASP A 265 -15.63 1.47 -15.13
C ASP A 265 -14.73 0.70 -16.10
N ALA A 266 -13.81 1.40 -16.75
CA ALA A 266 -12.88 0.80 -17.70
C ALA A 266 -11.46 1.38 -17.52
N LEU A 267 -10.44 0.58 -17.83
CA LEU A 267 -9.05 0.97 -17.80
C LEU A 267 -8.31 0.39 -19.01
N THR A 268 -7.50 1.24 -19.64
CA THR A 268 -6.49 0.82 -20.63
C THR A 268 -5.13 1.31 -20.16
N SER A 269 -4.10 0.47 -20.28
CA SER A 269 -2.75 0.78 -19.81
C SER A 269 -1.70 0.26 -20.77
N MET A 270 -0.70 1.09 -21.04
CA MET A 270 0.44 0.77 -21.89
C MET A 270 1.74 1.14 -21.19
N SER A 271 2.74 0.28 -21.32
CA SER A 271 4.11 0.55 -20.87
C SER A 271 5.05 0.63 -22.06
N SER A 272 6.03 1.54 -22.01
CA SER A 272 7.19 1.50 -22.90
C SER A 272 8.07 0.28 -22.58
N ALA A 273 9.04 -0.01 -23.46
CA ALA A 273 10.07 -1.00 -23.16
C ALA A 273 10.99 -0.51 -22.02
N PRO A 274 11.64 -1.43 -21.29
CA PRO A 274 12.53 -1.12 -20.17
C PRO A 274 13.97 -0.81 -20.61
N TYR A 275 14.15 0.21 -21.41
CA TYR A 275 15.46 0.54 -21.99
C TYR A 275 16.46 1.07 -20.97
N THR A 276 16.02 2.02 -20.12
CA THR A 276 16.94 2.78 -19.26
C THR A 276 17.62 1.88 -18.23
N ARG A 277 16.86 1.05 -17.50
CA ARG A 277 17.43 0.16 -16.48
C ARG A 277 18.31 -0.92 -17.11
N ASN A 278 17.83 -1.58 -18.15
CA ASN A 278 18.55 -2.69 -18.78
C ASN A 278 19.86 -2.20 -19.43
N ARG A 279 19.84 -1.03 -20.08
CA ARG A 279 21.04 -0.41 -20.63
C ARG A 279 22.06 -0.08 -19.54
N ALA A 280 21.63 0.56 -18.45
CA ALA A 280 22.53 0.93 -17.36
C ALA A 280 23.14 -0.30 -16.65
N VAL A 281 22.39 -1.39 -16.50
CA VAL A 281 22.91 -2.66 -15.96
C VAL A 281 23.96 -3.25 -16.91
N ALA A 282 23.67 -3.29 -18.22
CA ALA A 282 24.61 -3.79 -19.22
C ALA A 282 25.89 -2.95 -19.32
N GLU A 283 25.78 -1.63 -19.18
CA GLU A 283 26.91 -0.71 -19.12
C GLU A 283 27.80 -0.94 -17.88
N LYS A 284 27.17 -1.16 -16.71
CA LYS A 284 27.90 -1.34 -15.44
C LYS A 284 28.54 -2.71 -15.31
N TYR A 285 27.85 -3.78 -15.65
CA TYR A 285 28.25 -5.14 -15.37
C TYR A 285 28.71 -5.94 -16.60
N GLY A 286 28.54 -5.38 -17.81
CA GLY A 286 28.76 -6.06 -19.07
C GLY A 286 27.50 -6.74 -19.62
N LYS A 287 27.34 -6.74 -20.96
CA LYS A 287 26.14 -7.26 -21.64
C LYS A 287 25.89 -8.76 -21.39
N GLU A 288 26.98 -9.53 -21.21
CA GLU A 288 26.91 -10.97 -20.99
C GLU A 288 26.89 -11.37 -19.50
N SER A 289 26.85 -10.40 -18.59
CA SER A 289 26.81 -10.65 -17.15
C SER A 289 25.50 -11.31 -16.71
N PRO A 290 25.50 -12.10 -15.64
CA PRO A 290 24.27 -12.62 -15.02
C PRO A 290 23.24 -11.53 -14.70
N GLN A 291 23.73 -10.36 -14.26
CA GLN A 291 22.90 -9.20 -13.94
C GLN A 291 22.17 -8.64 -15.17
N ALA A 292 22.84 -8.60 -16.33
CA ALA A 292 22.23 -8.13 -17.59
C ALA A 292 21.26 -9.17 -18.17
N ARG A 293 21.51 -10.47 -17.96
CA ARG A 293 20.60 -11.55 -18.36
C ARG A 293 19.32 -11.58 -17.53
N ASP A 294 19.38 -11.19 -16.25
CA ASP A 294 18.21 -11.02 -15.37
C ASP A 294 17.57 -9.63 -15.59
N ALA A 295 17.02 -9.43 -16.78
CA ALA A 295 16.56 -8.16 -17.28
C ALA A 295 15.30 -7.65 -16.58
N TYR A 296 15.19 -6.32 -16.45
CA TYR A 296 13.98 -5.66 -15.99
C TYR A 296 12.84 -5.78 -16.99
N LYS A 297 11.63 -6.04 -16.51
CA LYS A 297 10.37 -6.02 -17.27
C LYS A 297 9.62 -4.70 -17.10
N MET A 298 9.87 -3.98 -16.00
CA MET A 298 9.23 -2.68 -15.73
C MET A 298 9.61 -1.66 -16.79
N GLY A 299 8.64 -1.26 -17.60
CA GLY A 299 8.83 -0.21 -18.62
C GLY A 299 9.30 1.11 -18.01
N ASP A 300 9.96 1.93 -18.83
CA ASP A 300 10.47 3.23 -18.39
C ASP A 300 9.33 4.19 -18.06
N ILE A 301 8.26 4.16 -18.88
CA ILE A 301 7.03 4.93 -18.65
C ILE A 301 5.84 3.99 -18.78
N ASN A 302 4.88 4.13 -17.88
CA ASN A 302 3.54 3.57 -18.03
C ASN A 302 2.52 4.71 -18.07
N THR A 303 1.56 4.62 -18.99
CA THR A 303 0.41 5.52 -19.08
C THR A 303 -0.86 4.69 -19.07
N SER A 304 -1.77 5.05 -18.16
CA SER A 304 -3.08 4.43 -18.02
C SER A 304 -4.17 5.48 -18.24
N ILE A 305 -5.24 5.09 -18.91
CA ILE A 305 -6.44 5.91 -19.07
C ILE A 305 -7.60 5.16 -18.40
N ILE A 306 -8.28 5.83 -17.50
CA ILE A 306 -9.43 5.31 -16.76
C ILE A 306 -10.67 6.10 -17.17
N ARG A 307 -11.77 5.38 -17.44
CA ARG A 307 -13.10 5.98 -17.58
C ARG A 307 -13.92 5.63 -16.35
N THR A 308 -14.64 6.61 -15.80
CA THR A 308 -15.58 6.39 -14.70
C THR A 308 -16.98 6.07 -15.22
N ARG A 309 -17.86 5.57 -14.35
CA ARG A 309 -19.23 5.25 -14.68
C ARG A 309 -20.05 6.49 -15.10
N ARG A 310 -19.70 7.67 -14.60
CA ARG A 310 -20.29 8.95 -14.99
C ARG A 310 -19.71 9.55 -16.27
N GLY A 311 -18.80 8.84 -16.96
CA GLY A 311 -18.18 9.29 -18.21
C GLY A 311 -16.98 10.21 -18.05
N ARG A 312 -16.49 10.43 -16.82
CA ARG A 312 -15.26 11.18 -16.55
C ARG A 312 -14.03 10.36 -16.94
N THR A 313 -12.95 11.04 -17.27
CA THR A 313 -11.68 10.38 -17.61
C THR A 313 -10.56 10.75 -16.63
N ILE A 314 -9.63 9.82 -16.42
CA ILE A 314 -8.43 10.06 -15.63
C ILE A 314 -7.24 9.49 -16.40
N VAL A 315 -6.20 10.31 -16.58
CA VAL A 315 -4.89 9.85 -17.05
C VAL A 315 -3.98 9.63 -15.85
N VAL A 316 -3.30 8.48 -15.80
CA VAL A 316 -2.34 8.16 -14.73
C VAL A 316 -1.00 7.77 -15.35
N GLN A 317 0.06 8.48 -14.99
CA GLN A 317 1.40 8.22 -15.49
C GLN A 317 2.34 7.74 -14.37
N PHE A 318 3.21 6.79 -14.72
CA PHE A 318 4.29 6.30 -13.86
C PHE A 318 5.62 6.43 -14.59
N ASP A 319 6.61 7.06 -13.96
CA ASP A 319 7.96 7.24 -14.48
C ASP A 319 8.94 7.37 -13.31
N THR A 320 9.92 6.46 -13.23
CA THR A 320 10.96 6.49 -12.20
C THR A 320 12.37 6.44 -12.74
N THR A 321 12.53 6.51 -14.06
CA THR A 321 13.81 6.33 -14.76
C THR A 321 14.29 7.56 -15.50
N ASN A 322 13.39 8.42 -15.97
CA ASN A 322 13.76 9.61 -16.72
C ASN A 322 14.09 10.77 -15.76
N PRO A 323 15.10 11.60 -16.07
CA PRO A 323 15.52 12.73 -15.23
C PRO A 323 14.54 13.91 -15.35
N ARG A 324 13.32 13.69 -14.88
CA ARG A 324 12.25 14.68 -14.78
C ARG A 324 12.15 15.21 -13.35
N PRO A 325 11.76 16.48 -13.16
CA PRO A 325 11.41 16.98 -11.85
C PRO A 325 10.32 16.10 -11.19
N TYR A 326 10.36 15.96 -9.88
CA TYR A 326 9.31 15.25 -9.15
C TYR A 326 7.95 15.90 -9.38
N SER A 327 6.96 15.09 -9.77
CA SER A 327 5.59 15.56 -9.95
C SER A 327 4.59 14.43 -9.71
N ARG A 328 3.46 14.77 -9.11
CA ARG A 328 2.26 13.91 -9.03
C ARG A 328 1.22 14.29 -10.08
N ILE A 329 1.54 15.29 -10.89
CA ILE A 329 0.67 15.95 -11.85
C ILE A 329 -0.48 16.66 -11.13
N ASN A 330 -1.43 15.90 -10.55
CA ASN A 330 -2.54 16.40 -9.71
C ASN A 330 -3.33 17.55 -10.40
N MET A 331 -3.88 17.26 -11.57
CA MET A 331 -4.75 18.16 -12.31
C MET A 331 -6.21 17.70 -12.24
N ILE A 332 -7.12 18.67 -12.20
CA ILE A 332 -8.57 18.45 -12.25
C ILE A 332 -9.23 19.51 -13.13
N GLN A 333 -10.18 19.12 -13.95
CA GLN A 333 -10.93 19.97 -14.87
C GLN A 333 -12.43 19.74 -14.74
N GLY A 334 -13.18 20.83 -14.86
CA GLY A 334 -14.64 20.85 -14.87
C GLY A 334 -15.19 22.12 -15.47
#